data_c9cc9543ffe191b46a1c063a018a0fd9
#
_entry.id   c9cc9543ffe191b46a1c063a018a0fd9
#
_cell.length_a   1.000
_cell.length_b   1.000
_cell.length_c   1.000
_cell.angle_alpha   90.00
_cell.angle_beta   90.00
_cell.angle_gamma   90.00
#
_symmetry.space_group_name_H-M   'P 1'
#
loop_
_entity.id
_entity.type
_entity.pdbx_description
1 polymer ?
#
loop_
_entity_poly.entity_id
_entity_poly.type
_entity_poly.pdbx_seq_one_letter_code
_entity_poly.pdbx_strand_id
1 'polypeptide(L)'
;VFIYDTITKCTTASGKTISIVPWGCDIADVDKSDYIFGHFEIQNFKWNSFSICEHGLKSSDLLSKGMNVYSGHFHKFQHKDYKKGSIKYVGSPFQHNFNDVGNDNGFHILELDTGKCEFVINEGFPTFHYIKIPSLKTDLTKGKVYNNFVKLIIDRELPMATIDKLAAKIW
;
A
#
# COMPACT_ATOMS: atom_id res chain seq x y z
N VAL A 1 3.34 -11.33 20.80
CA VAL A 1 2.61 -10.36 19.96
C VAL A 1 1.84 -9.46 20.88
N PHE A 2 2.03 -8.14 20.76
CA PHE A 2 1.21 -7.15 21.48
C PHE A 2 0.11 -6.68 20.54
N ILE A 3 -1.11 -6.61 21.03
CA ILE A 3 -2.29 -6.09 20.32
C ILE A 3 -2.72 -4.82 21.04
N TYR A 4 -2.82 -3.72 20.31
CA TYR A 4 -3.27 -2.44 20.81
C TYR A 4 -4.68 -2.18 20.26
N ASP A 5 -5.68 -2.15 21.12
CA ASP A 5 -7.09 -1.86 20.81
C ASP A 5 -7.51 -0.44 21.23
N THR A 6 -6.62 0.28 21.89
CA THR A 6 -6.78 1.66 22.33
C THR A 6 -5.56 2.50 21.93
N ILE A 7 -5.73 3.83 21.88
CA ILE A 7 -4.61 4.75 21.65
C ILE A 7 -3.54 4.51 22.71
N THR A 8 -2.35 4.14 22.25
CA THR A 8 -1.23 3.83 23.13
C THR A 8 -0.06 4.73 22.81
N LYS A 9 0.48 5.39 23.84
CA LYS A 9 1.69 6.20 23.73
C LYS A 9 2.85 5.50 24.42
N CYS A 10 3.97 5.42 23.75
CA CYS A 10 5.22 4.92 24.32
C CYS A 10 6.40 5.84 23.99
N THR A 11 7.48 5.67 24.74
CA THR A 11 8.70 6.43 24.55
C THR A 11 9.87 5.47 24.37
N THR A 12 10.71 5.71 23.36
CA THR A 12 11.93 4.94 23.13
C THR A 12 12.98 5.25 24.19
N ALA A 13 14.02 4.43 24.25
CA ALA A 13 15.15 4.68 25.14
C ALA A 13 15.87 6.01 24.84
N SER A 14 15.82 6.47 23.60
CA SER A 14 16.37 7.78 23.15
C SER A 14 15.43 8.96 23.41
N GLY A 15 14.26 8.75 24.01
CA GLY A 15 13.31 9.80 24.33
C GLY A 15 12.33 10.17 23.20
N LYS A 16 12.35 9.47 22.06
CA LYS A 16 11.36 9.67 21.00
C LYS A 16 9.99 9.14 21.43
N THR A 17 8.94 9.92 21.19
CA THR A 17 7.57 9.57 21.51
C THR A 17 6.84 8.98 20.31
N ILE A 18 6.11 7.91 20.55
CA ILE A 18 5.33 7.17 19.54
C ILE A 18 3.90 7.05 20.00
N SER A 19 2.95 7.40 19.15
CA SER A 19 1.54 7.06 19.33
C SER A 19 1.12 5.97 18.35
N ILE A 20 0.55 4.90 18.88
CA ILE A 20 -0.09 3.82 18.12
C ILE A 20 -1.59 4.07 18.18
N VAL A 21 -2.22 4.27 17.02
CA VAL A 21 -3.61 4.69 16.90
C VAL A 21 -4.38 3.63 16.13
N PRO A 22 -5.17 2.78 16.81
CA PRO A 22 -6.01 1.78 16.16
C PRO A 22 -7.07 2.40 15.23
N TRP A 23 -7.58 1.59 14.32
CA TRP A 23 -8.69 1.99 13.45
C TRP A 23 -9.92 2.40 14.26
N GLY A 24 -10.56 3.49 13.85
CA GLY A 24 -11.78 3.99 14.46
C GLY A 24 -11.58 4.88 15.72
N CYS A 25 -10.33 5.06 16.18
CA CYS A 25 -10.05 6.03 17.23
C CYS A 25 -10.13 7.48 16.73
N ASP A 26 -10.61 8.39 17.55
CA ASP A 26 -10.63 9.82 17.21
C ASP A 26 -9.21 10.39 17.32
N ILE A 27 -8.77 11.07 16.27
CA ILE A 27 -7.47 11.74 16.26
C ILE A 27 -7.40 12.89 17.29
N ALA A 28 -8.53 13.41 17.71
CA ALA A 28 -8.60 14.43 18.75
C ALA A 28 -8.03 13.95 20.09
N ASP A 29 -8.21 12.65 20.39
CA ASP A 29 -7.76 12.01 21.63
C ASP A 29 -6.26 11.64 21.62
N VAL A 30 -5.59 11.81 20.47
CA VAL A 30 -4.16 11.50 20.35
C VAL A 30 -3.33 12.62 20.94
N ASP A 31 -2.44 12.29 21.86
CA ASP A 31 -1.42 13.21 22.37
C ASP A 31 -0.35 13.50 21.32
N LYS A 32 0.30 14.67 21.44
CA LYS A 32 1.44 15.00 20.59
C LYS A 32 2.59 14.00 20.73
N SER A 33 3.12 13.56 19.58
CA SER A 33 4.21 12.58 19.49
C SER A 33 5.14 12.89 18.33
N ASP A 34 6.39 12.39 18.39
CA ASP A 34 7.33 12.49 17.27
C ASP A 34 6.86 11.65 16.09
N TYR A 35 6.24 10.48 16.38
CA TYR A 35 5.76 9.53 15.40
C TYR A 35 4.32 9.10 15.72
N ILE A 36 3.50 9.00 14.68
CA ILE A 36 2.15 8.43 14.76
C ILE A 36 2.08 7.26 13.79
N PHE A 37 1.73 6.09 14.30
CA PHE A 37 1.44 4.89 13.51
C PHE A 37 -0.04 4.55 13.64
N GLY A 38 -0.70 4.37 12.52
CA GLY A 38 -2.12 4.03 12.53
C GLY A 38 -2.62 3.47 11.21
N HIS A 39 -3.93 3.34 11.11
CA HIS A 39 -4.61 2.88 9.92
C HIS A 39 -5.69 3.89 9.55
N PHE A 40 -5.32 4.90 8.78
CA PHE A 40 -6.15 6.08 8.55
C PHE A 40 -6.64 6.16 7.11
N GLU A 41 -7.85 6.67 6.95
CA GLU A 41 -8.34 7.19 5.69
C GLU A 41 -8.10 8.70 5.66
N ILE A 42 -7.23 9.16 4.74
CA ILE A 42 -6.78 10.56 4.70
C ILE A 42 -7.13 11.19 3.35
N GLN A 43 -7.75 12.36 3.40
CA GLN A 43 -8.14 13.13 2.21
C GLN A 43 -6.94 13.43 1.32
N ASN A 44 -7.20 13.47 0.02
CA ASN A 44 -6.25 13.81 -1.04
C ASN A 44 -5.13 12.78 -1.27
N PHE A 45 -5.14 11.62 -0.61
CA PHE A 45 -4.30 10.49 -0.99
C PHE A 45 -5.01 9.60 -1.99
N LYS A 46 -4.26 8.83 -2.74
CA LYS A 46 -4.81 7.96 -3.79
C LYS A 46 -5.27 6.62 -3.22
N TRP A 47 -6.51 6.23 -3.51
CA TRP A 47 -7.00 4.88 -3.31
C TRP A 47 -6.27 3.88 -4.22
N ASN A 48 -6.14 4.27 -5.48
CA ASN A 48 -5.52 3.52 -6.55
C ASN A 48 -4.97 4.49 -7.61
N SER A 49 -4.61 4.00 -8.78
CA SER A 49 -4.07 4.82 -9.86
C SER A 49 -5.09 5.82 -10.46
N PHE A 50 -6.39 5.64 -10.21
CA PHE A 50 -7.48 6.38 -10.88
C PHE A 50 -8.31 7.25 -9.96
N SER A 51 -8.29 7.01 -8.65
CA SER A 51 -9.15 7.71 -7.71
C SER A 51 -8.40 8.26 -6.50
N ILE A 52 -8.89 9.40 -6.02
CA ILE A 52 -8.38 10.11 -4.85
C ILE A 52 -9.42 10.00 -3.73
N CYS A 53 -8.96 9.82 -2.51
CA CYS A 53 -9.79 9.84 -1.33
C CYS A 53 -10.28 11.27 -1.05
N GLU A 54 -11.58 11.48 -1.10
CA GLU A 54 -12.23 12.76 -0.84
C GLU A 54 -12.76 12.88 0.60
N HIS A 55 -12.76 11.76 1.32
CA HIS A 55 -13.30 11.62 2.67
C HIS A 55 -12.19 11.35 3.70
N GLY A 56 -12.57 11.20 4.96
CA GLY A 56 -11.66 10.86 6.04
C GLY A 56 -10.96 12.06 6.66
N LEU A 57 -9.86 11.82 7.34
CA LEU A 57 -9.13 12.82 8.11
C LEU A 57 -8.42 13.84 7.21
N LYS A 58 -8.32 15.08 7.69
CA LYS A 58 -7.45 16.07 7.05
C LYS A 58 -6.00 15.86 7.49
N SER A 59 -5.08 16.02 6.55
CA SER A 59 -3.64 15.97 6.86
C SER A 59 -3.22 16.94 7.97
N SER A 60 -3.91 18.10 8.05
CA SER A 60 -3.68 19.10 9.10
C SER A 60 -3.97 18.59 10.49
N ASP A 61 -4.99 17.73 10.65
CA ASP A 61 -5.42 17.24 11.96
C ASP A 61 -4.38 16.25 12.50
N LEU A 62 -3.93 15.32 11.65
CA LEU A 62 -2.84 14.39 11.98
C LEU A 62 -1.54 15.12 12.29
N LEU A 63 -1.14 16.11 11.45
CA LEU A 63 0.09 16.87 11.62
C LEU A 63 0.03 17.89 12.78
N SER A 64 -1.14 18.11 13.36
CA SER A 64 -1.27 18.83 14.64
C SER A 64 -0.85 17.98 15.85
N LYS A 65 -0.87 16.66 15.69
CA LYS A 65 -0.58 15.66 16.74
C LYS A 65 0.81 15.03 16.61
N GLY A 66 1.40 15.00 15.40
CA GLY A 66 2.74 14.47 15.19
C GLY A 66 3.37 14.91 13.89
N MET A 67 4.71 14.97 13.88
CA MET A 67 5.46 15.41 12.70
C MET A 67 5.64 14.29 11.66
N ASN A 68 5.68 13.03 12.10
CA ASN A 68 5.91 11.89 11.23
C ASN A 68 4.74 10.91 11.37
N VAL A 69 3.91 10.83 10.35
CA VAL A 69 2.73 9.97 10.32
C VAL A 69 2.95 8.82 9.34
N TYR A 70 2.80 7.60 9.83
CA TYR A 70 2.84 6.38 9.04
C TYR A 70 1.48 5.68 9.12
N SER A 71 0.86 5.48 7.97
CA SER A 71 -0.48 4.91 7.88
C SER A 71 -0.50 3.65 7.01
N GLY A 72 -1.25 2.65 7.44
CA GLY A 72 -1.81 1.61 6.58
C GLY A 72 -3.05 2.11 5.84
N HIS A 73 -3.88 1.23 5.32
CA HIS A 73 -5.12 1.38 4.59
C HIS A 73 -4.96 1.38 3.06
N PHE A 74 -4.21 2.30 2.47
CA PHE A 74 -4.00 2.30 1.02
C PHE A 74 -2.81 1.40 0.65
N HIS A 75 -3.03 0.49 -0.30
CA HIS A 75 -2.05 -0.54 -0.68
C HIS A 75 -0.85 0.03 -1.42
N LYS A 76 -0.98 1.20 -2.04
CA LYS A 76 0.12 1.86 -2.72
C LYS A 76 0.92 2.71 -1.75
N PHE A 77 2.26 2.56 -1.77
CA PHE A 77 3.16 3.49 -1.07
C PHE A 77 2.94 4.92 -1.58
N GLN A 78 2.78 5.84 -0.66
CA GLN A 78 2.64 7.27 -0.95
C GLN A 78 3.33 8.09 0.15
N HIS A 79 4.01 9.15 -0.24
CA HIS A 79 4.67 10.07 0.67
C HIS A 79 4.33 11.51 0.30
N LYS A 80 3.98 12.30 1.30
CA LYS A 80 3.77 13.74 1.15
C LYS A 80 4.45 14.50 2.28
N ASP A 81 5.26 15.48 1.90
CA ASP A 81 5.87 16.42 2.82
C ASP A 81 5.00 17.68 2.97
N TYR A 82 4.96 18.16 4.19
CA TYR A 82 4.25 19.37 4.59
C TYR A 82 5.19 20.25 5.42
N LYS A 83 4.83 21.54 5.58
CA LYS A 83 5.62 22.47 6.43
C LYS A 83 5.85 21.99 7.87
N LYS A 84 4.94 21.18 8.40
CA LYS A 84 4.97 20.70 9.80
C LYS A 84 5.39 19.24 9.95
N GLY A 85 5.75 18.56 8.86
CA GLY A 85 6.12 17.15 8.91
C GLY A 85 5.75 16.39 7.66
N SER A 86 5.61 15.08 7.76
CA SER A 86 5.31 14.21 6.62
C SER A 86 4.25 13.16 6.94
N ILE A 87 3.53 12.73 5.90
CA ILE A 87 2.59 11.62 5.98
C ILE A 87 2.99 10.58 4.94
N LYS A 88 3.14 9.33 5.40
CA LYS A 88 3.47 8.18 4.55
C LYS A 88 2.40 7.11 4.69
N TYR A 89 1.83 6.69 3.57
CA TYR A 89 1.17 5.39 3.47
C TYR A 89 2.23 4.35 3.19
N VAL A 90 2.36 3.38 4.08
CA VAL A 90 3.42 2.37 3.97
C VAL A 90 3.17 1.36 2.84
N GLY A 91 1.94 1.35 2.30
CA GLY A 91 1.55 0.38 1.30
C GLY A 91 1.26 -1.00 1.88
N SER A 92 1.15 -1.99 1.02
CA SER A 92 1.02 -3.39 1.41
C SER A 92 2.30 -4.17 1.12
N PRO A 93 2.60 -5.23 1.89
CA PRO A 93 3.82 -6.02 1.70
C PRO A 93 3.82 -6.84 0.40
N PHE A 94 2.66 -7.08 -0.19
CA PHE A 94 2.46 -7.79 -1.47
C PHE A 94 1.18 -7.29 -2.14
N GLN A 95 1.00 -7.59 -3.42
CA GLN A 95 -0.22 -7.27 -4.16
C GLN A 95 -1.38 -8.14 -3.68
N HIS A 96 -2.54 -7.55 -3.41
CA HIS A 96 -3.73 -8.26 -2.91
C HIS A 96 -4.71 -8.58 -4.04
N ASN A 97 -4.72 -7.78 -5.09
CA ASN A 97 -5.67 -7.91 -6.19
C ASN A 97 -5.19 -7.15 -7.44
N PHE A 98 -5.99 -7.21 -8.51
CA PHE A 98 -5.68 -6.57 -9.80
C PHE A 98 -5.61 -5.04 -9.76
N ASN A 99 -6.09 -4.37 -8.71
CA ASN A 99 -5.92 -2.91 -8.58
C ASN A 99 -4.49 -2.54 -8.15
N ASP A 100 -3.73 -3.50 -7.64
CA ASP A 100 -2.36 -3.31 -7.19
C ASP A 100 -1.32 -3.54 -8.31
N VAL A 101 -1.76 -3.89 -9.51
CA VAL A 101 -0.87 -4.12 -10.66
C VAL A 101 0.02 -2.91 -10.89
N GLY A 102 1.33 -3.16 -10.92
CA GLY A 102 2.35 -2.13 -11.12
C GLY A 102 2.68 -1.30 -9.87
N ASN A 103 2.15 -1.67 -8.70
CA ASN A 103 2.64 -1.11 -7.45
C ASN A 103 3.93 -1.83 -7.01
N ASP A 104 4.88 -1.06 -6.53
CA ASP A 104 5.97 -1.60 -5.74
C ASP A 104 5.43 -1.94 -4.35
N ASN A 105 5.51 -3.22 -3.97
CA ASN A 105 5.05 -3.72 -2.70
C ASN A 105 6.25 -4.16 -1.86
N GLY A 106 6.15 -3.99 -0.55
CA GLY A 106 7.27 -4.26 0.34
C GLY A 106 7.01 -3.77 1.75
N PHE A 107 8.08 -3.55 2.48
CA PHE A 107 8.04 -3.05 3.84
C PHE A 107 9.07 -1.95 4.08
N HIS A 108 8.90 -1.22 5.16
CA HIS A 108 9.79 -0.13 5.53
C HIS A 108 10.59 -0.49 6.78
N ILE A 109 11.88 -0.15 6.76
CA ILE A 109 12.73 -0.14 7.94
C ILE A 109 12.90 1.31 8.35
N LEU A 110 12.39 1.66 9.54
CA LEU A 110 12.47 3.01 10.09
C LEU A 110 13.37 3.04 11.29
N GLU A 111 14.41 3.85 11.23
CA GLU A 111 15.25 4.19 12.37
C GLU A 111 14.66 5.44 13.05
N LEU A 112 14.10 5.25 14.24
CA LEU A 112 13.33 6.30 14.94
C LEU A 112 14.20 7.49 15.37
N ASP A 113 15.46 7.26 15.70
CA ASP A 113 16.34 8.30 16.20
C ASP A 113 16.76 9.29 15.12
N THR A 114 17.06 8.79 13.93
CA THR A 114 17.49 9.59 12.78
C THR A 114 16.34 9.97 11.85
N GLY A 115 15.22 9.24 11.92
CA GLY A 115 14.11 9.35 10.99
C GLY A 115 14.38 8.72 9.61
N LYS A 116 15.54 8.04 9.45
CA LYS A 116 15.87 7.35 8.22
C LYS A 116 14.86 6.22 7.97
N CYS A 117 14.27 6.22 6.80
CA CYS A 117 13.28 5.23 6.39
C CYS A 117 13.70 4.62 5.06
N GLU A 118 13.93 3.31 5.04
CA GLU A 118 14.31 2.54 3.87
C GLU A 118 13.13 1.67 3.43
N PHE A 119 12.84 1.67 2.13
CA PHE A 119 11.84 0.78 1.55
C PHE A 119 12.52 -0.45 0.96
N VAL A 120 12.08 -1.63 1.39
CA VAL A 120 12.57 -2.91 0.90
C VAL A 120 11.50 -3.56 0.06
N ILE A 121 11.76 -3.69 -1.24
CA ILE A 121 10.83 -4.33 -2.19
C ILE A 121 10.73 -5.83 -1.87
N ASN A 122 9.52 -6.35 -1.89
CA ASN A 122 9.25 -7.77 -1.70
C ASN A 122 9.12 -8.47 -3.06
N GLU A 123 10.19 -9.10 -3.51
CA GLU A 123 10.23 -9.85 -4.77
C GLU A 123 9.76 -11.30 -4.65
N GLY A 124 9.50 -11.78 -3.43
CA GLY A 124 9.23 -13.19 -3.15
C GLY A 124 7.76 -13.63 -3.28
N PHE A 125 6.83 -12.72 -3.54
CA PHE A 125 5.39 -13.01 -3.61
C PHE A 125 4.84 -12.98 -5.03
N PRO A 126 3.78 -13.77 -5.31
CA PRO A 126 3.06 -13.69 -6.57
C PRO A 126 2.54 -12.27 -6.84
N THR A 127 2.64 -11.84 -8.08
CA THR A 127 2.15 -10.54 -8.55
C THR A 127 0.96 -10.70 -9.49
N PHE A 128 0.21 -9.62 -9.69
CA PHE A 128 -0.96 -9.59 -10.57
C PHE A 128 -0.57 -8.95 -11.90
N HIS A 129 -1.00 -9.55 -13.01
CA HIS A 129 -0.70 -9.07 -14.35
C HIS A 129 -1.94 -8.99 -15.23
N TYR A 130 -2.06 -7.91 -15.99
CA TYR A 130 -2.96 -7.83 -17.14
C TYR A 130 -2.18 -8.15 -18.40
N ILE A 131 -2.62 -9.15 -19.15
CA ILE A 131 -2.05 -9.51 -20.45
C ILE A 131 -3.10 -9.28 -21.52
N LYS A 132 -2.85 -8.31 -22.40
CA LYS A 132 -3.67 -8.11 -23.59
C LYS A 132 -3.23 -9.13 -24.66
N ILE A 133 -4.20 -9.79 -25.26
CA ILE A 133 -3.98 -10.74 -26.33
C ILE A 133 -4.39 -10.09 -27.65
N PRO A 134 -3.46 -9.41 -28.35
CA PRO A 134 -3.73 -8.83 -29.67
C PRO A 134 -3.74 -9.90 -30.77
N SER A 135 -3.11 -11.05 -30.54
CA SER A 135 -3.06 -12.17 -31.47
C SER A 135 -2.84 -13.50 -30.76
N LEU A 136 -3.09 -14.62 -31.48
CA LEU A 136 -2.77 -15.98 -31.02
C LEU A 136 -1.26 -16.22 -30.80
N LYS A 137 -0.40 -15.31 -31.25
CA LYS A 137 1.06 -15.35 -31.13
C LYS A 137 1.58 -14.55 -29.93
N THR A 138 0.69 -14.06 -29.04
CA THR A 138 1.12 -13.32 -27.87
C THR A 138 2.02 -14.22 -27.01
N ASP A 139 3.23 -13.74 -26.79
CA ASP A 139 4.20 -14.42 -25.96
C ASP A 139 3.76 -14.34 -24.49
N LEU A 140 3.31 -15.47 -23.96
CA LEU A 140 3.03 -15.64 -22.55
C LEU A 140 4.34 -16.02 -21.87
N THR A 141 5.20 -15.03 -21.64
CA THR A 141 6.51 -15.25 -21.04
C THR A 141 6.37 -15.90 -19.67
N LYS A 142 7.10 -16.98 -19.42
CA LYS A 142 7.10 -17.72 -18.16
C LYS A 142 7.24 -16.80 -16.93
N GLY A 143 8.04 -15.72 -17.04
CA GLY A 143 8.27 -14.79 -15.93
C GLY A 143 7.06 -13.98 -15.48
N LYS A 144 6.00 -13.82 -16.32
CA LYS A 144 4.76 -13.12 -15.96
C LYS A 144 3.62 -14.04 -15.60
N VAL A 145 3.70 -15.30 -16.02
CA VAL A 145 2.60 -16.27 -15.88
C VAL A 145 2.86 -17.22 -14.73
N TYR A 146 4.10 -17.73 -14.63
CA TYR A 146 4.44 -18.73 -13.64
C TYR A 146 4.41 -18.15 -12.20
N ASN A 147 3.68 -18.81 -11.32
CA ASN A 147 3.46 -18.39 -9.92
C ASN A 147 2.87 -16.98 -9.74
N ASN A 148 2.15 -16.47 -10.74
CA ASN A 148 1.50 -15.16 -10.69
C ASN A 148 0.01 -15.25 -11.00
N PHE A 149 -0.72 -14.19 -10.65
CA PHE A 149 -2.13 -14.06 -10.98
C PHE A 149 -2.26 -13.30 -12.31
N VAL A 150 -2.85 -13.93 -13.31
CA VAL A 150 -2.95 -13.36 -14.65
C VAL A 150 -4.41 -13.16 -15.06
N LYS A 151 -4.73 -11.96 -15.53
CA LYS A 151 -6.00 -11.67 -16.19
C LYS A 151 -5.76 -11.39 -17.67
N LEU A 152 -6.31 -12.26 -18.51
CA LEU A 152 -6.27 -12.08 -19.96
C LEU A 152 -7.34 -11.08 -20.39
N ILE A 153 -6.93 -10.07 -21.15
CA ILE A 153 -7.82 -9.11 -21.78
C ILE A 153 -7.90 -9.45 -23.26
N ILE A 154 -9.08 -9.86 -23.69
CA ILE A 154 -9.39 -10.17 -25.10
C ILE A 154 -10.26 -9.02 -25.60
N ASP A 155 -9.72 -8.22 -26.52
CA ASP A 155 -10.35 -7.01 -27.05
C ASP A 155 -11.16 -7.24 -28.34
N ARG A 156 -11.38 -8.52 -28.72
CA ARG A 156 -12.15 -8.95 -29.88
C ARG A 156 -12.83 -10.27 -29.64
N GLU A 157 -13.83 -10.57 -30.44
CA GLU A 157 -14.46 -11.88 -30.42
C GLU A 157 -13.47 -12.97 -30.86
N LEU A 158 -13.34 -14.00 -30.04
CA LEU A 158 -12.57 -15.20 -30.34
C LEU A 158 -13.47 -16.44 -30.19
N PRO A 159 -13.32 -17.45 -31.06
CA PRO A 159 -13.95 -18.73 -30.86
C PRO A 159 -13.56 -19.35 -29.51
N MET A 160 -14.51 -19.98 -28.82
CA MET A 160 -14.28 -20.57 -27.50
C MET A 160 -13.11 -21.56 -27.49
N ALA A 161 -13.01 -22.40 -28.53
CA ALA A 161 -11.88 -23.32 -28.70
C ALA A 161 -10.50 -22.62 -28.76
N THR A 162 -10.47 -21.34 -29.16
CA THR A 162 -9.25 -20.53 -29.16
C THR A 162 -8.92 -20.04 -27.75
N ILE A 163 -9.96 -19.63 -27.00
CA ILE A 163 -9.85 -19.21 -25.60
C ILE A 163 -9.33 -20.37 -24.75
N ASP A 164 -9.89 -21.57 -24.93
CA ASP A 164 -9.48 -22.79 -24.24
C ASP A 164 -8.00 -23.15 -24.51
N LYS A 165 -7.56 -23.02 -25.77
CA LYS A 165 -6.14 -23.21 -26.14
C LYS A 165 -5.21 -22.17 -25.51
N LEU A 166 -5.66 -20.95 -25.33
CA LEU A 166 -4.89 -19.91 -24.65
C LEU A 166 -4.81 -20.19 -23.14
N ALA A 167 -5.93 -20.55 -22.54
CA ALA A 167 -5.97 -20.95 -21.14
C ALA A 167 -5.06 -22.14 -20.86
N ALA A 168 -5.09 -23.17 -21.71
CA ALA A 168 -4.25 -24.37 -21.57
C ALA A 168 -2.73 -24.11 -21.72
N LYS A 169 -2.32 -22.94 -22.24
CA LYS A 169 -0.89 -22.54 -22.29
C LYS A 169 -0.41 -21.84 -21.02
N ILE A 170 -1.33 -21.46 -20.15
CA ILE A 170 -1.07 -20.70 -18.93
C ILE A 170 -1.01 -21.64 -17.72
N TRP A 171 -1.63 -22.79 -17.82
CA TRP A 171 -1.60 -23.88 -16.84
C TRP A 171 -0.55 -24.91 -17.24
#